data_3d7fec0f1d8683dfccebd0ccaa247599
#
_entry.id   3d7fec0f1d8683dfccebd0ccaa247599
#
_cell.length_a   1.000
_cell.length_b   1.000
_cell.length_c   1.000
_cell.angle_alpha   90.00
_cell.angle_beta   90.00
_cell.angle_gamma   90.00
#
_symmetry.space_group_name_H-M   'P 1'
#
loop_
_entity.id
_entity.type
_entity.pdbx_description
1 polymer ?
#
loop_
_entity_poly.entity_id
_entity_poly.type
_entity_poly.pdbx_seq_one_letter_code
_entity_poly.pdbx_strand_id
1 'polypeptide(L)'
;MTTRERILLESKAWVQEKLALDKGYFKRLSAMHNPELLWIGSSDSLVPVREITNTEPGEILVYRNVGNLVKENDLSLMALLQDALEVSRIKYIIVCGYSHCSSLREVIQGTEKPLLREWLVDLRATYELHHQELDPLPYEQKEQRLAELNIEQQVKNLSKLDLIQKAWKHGTYPKLYGWYFDLNTGLFNEITHIDPAEPFNLPSN
;
A
#
# COMPACT_ATOMS: atom_id res chain seq x y z
N MET A 1 -10.08 -33.72 -7.12
CA MET A 1 -9.86 -32.76 -5.98
C MET A 1 -10.24 -31.37 -6.45
N THR A 2 -11.17 -30.74 -5.77
CA THR A 2 -11.58 -29.35 -6.05
C THR A 2 -10.53 -28.36 -5.51
N THR A 3 -10.56 -27.12 -5.99
CA THR A 3 -9.69 -26.05 -5.47
C THR A 3 -9.83 -25.89 -3.95
N ARG A 4 -11.07 -25.99 -3.42
CA ARG A 4 -11.34 -25.91 -1.99
C ARG A 4 -10.65 -27.04 -1.22
N GLU A 5 -10.76 -28.29 -1.69
CA GLU A 5 -10.12 -29.44 -1.04
C GLU A 5 -8.60 -29.31 -1.06
N ARG A 6 -8.03 -28.87 -2.20
CA ARG A 6 -6.59 -28.60 -2.31
C ARG A 6 -6.13 -27.58 -1.28
N ILE A 7 -6.78 -26.41 -1.16
CA ILE A 7 -6.41 -25.36 -0.23
C ILE A 7 -6.43 -25.88 1.22
N LEU A 8 -7.46 -26.65 1.61
CA LEU A 8 -7.54 -27.22 2.96
C LEU A 8 -6.44 -28.26 3.24
N LEU A 9 -6.04 -29.03 2.24
CA LEU A 9 -4.95 -29.99 2.36
C LEU A 9 -3.60 -29.28 2.48
N GLU A 10 -3.32 -28.32 1.61
CA GLU A 10 -2.09 -27.51 1.65
C GLU A 10 -1.95 -26.73 2.96
N SER A 11 -3.05 -26.18 3.48
CA SER A 11 -3.00 -25.48 4.78
C SER A 11 -2.59 -26.42 5.93
N LYS A 12 -3.04 -27.67 5.91
CA LYS A 12 -2.62 -28.68 6.90
C LYS A 12 -1.14 -29.05 6.76
N ALA A 13 -0.67 -29.22 5.52
CA ALA A 13 0.74 -29.50 5.24
C ALA A 13 1.63 -28.36 5.70
N TRP A 14 1.23 -27.11 5.43
CA TRP A 14 1.93 -25.90 5.88
C TRP A 14 2.01 -25.83 7.43
N VAL A 15 0.93 -26.15 8.13
CA VAL A 15 0.93 -26.19 9.62
C VAL A 15 1.93 -27.22 10.13
N GLN A 16 1.96 -28.42 9.53
CA GLN A 16 2.89 -29.50 9.91
C GLN A 16 4.35 -29.06 9.69
N GLU A 17 4.64 -28.44 8.54
CA GLU A 17 5.97 -27.90 8.24
C GLU A 17 6.41 -26.85 9.27
N LYS A 18 5.54 -25.87 9.59
CA LYS A 18 5.86 -24.83 10.56
C LYS A 18 6.12 -25.40 11.97
N LEU A 19 5.30 -26.34 12.41
CA LEU A 19 5.47 -26.99 13.71
C LEU A 19 6.68 -27.94 13.77
N ALA A 20 7.09 -28.52 12.65
CA ALA A 20 8.29 -29.35 12.57
C ALA A 20 9.57 -28.49 12.72
N LEU A 21 9.58 -27.29 12.12
CA LEU A 21 10.68 -26.33 12.26
C LEU A 21 10.67 -25.63 13.62
N ASP A 22 9.51 -25.33 14.14
CA ASP A 22 9.34 -24.57 15.37
C ASP A 22 8.00 -24.89 16.07
N LYS A 23 8.08 -25.67 17.15
CA LYS A 23 6.90 -26.06 17.95
C LYS A 23 6.15 -24.89 18.57
N GLY A 24 6.80 -23.72 18.73
CA GLY A 24 6.23 -22.51 19.29
C GLY A 24 5.67 -21.52 18.27
N TYR A 25 5.73 -21.82 16.97
CA TYR A 25 5.42 -20.91 15.88
C TYR A 25 4.09 -20.16 16.07
N PHE A 26 2.99 -20.87 16.23
CA PHE A 26 1.66 -20.23 16.36
C PHE A 26 1.48 -19.48 17.68
N LYS A 27 2.14 -19.92 18.75
CA LYS A 27 2.14 -19.20 20.03
C LYS A 27 2.86 -17.85 19.90
N ARG A 28 3.99 -17.82 19.20
CA ARG A 28 4.68 -16.54 18.90
C ARG A 28 3.84 -15.69 17.96
N LEU A 29 3.33 -16.27 16.90
CA LEU A 29 2.49 -15.55 15.92
C LEU A 29 1.30 -14.84 16.60
N SER A 30 0.65 -15.47 17.57
CA SER A 30 -0.47 -14.86 18.31
C SER A 30 -0.05 -13.76 19.29
N ALA A 31 1.22 -13.67 19.64
CA ALA A 31 1.77 -12.68 20.57
C ALA A 31 2.47 -11.51 19.86
N MET A 32 2.74 -11.65 18.55
CA MET A 32 3.47 -10.64 17.77
C MET A 32 2.48 -9.63 17.16
N HIS A 33 2.23 -8.53 17.86
CA HIS A 33 1.51 -7.37 17.35
C HIS A 33 2.26 -6.09 17.70
N ASN A 34 3.29 -5.80 16.92
CA ASN A 34 4.01 -4.54 17.04
C ASN A 34 4.40 -4.04 15.63
N PRO A 35 3.41 -3.72 14.77
CA PRO A 35 3.69 -3.26 13.43
C PRO A 35 4.34 -1.87 13.49
N GLU A 36 5.43 -1.71 12.75
CA GLU A 36 6.05 -0.41 12.56
C GLU A 36 5.66 0.23 11.22
N LEU A 37 5.05 -0.55 10.33
CA LEU A 37 4.79 -0.19 8.95
C LEU A 37 3.35 -0.51 8.55
N LEU A 38 2.69 0.44 7.88
CA LEU A 38 1.47 0.21 7.10
C LEU A 38 1.83 0.21 5.62
N TRP A 39 1.49 -0.89 4.95
CA TRP A 39 1.60 -1.04 3.51
C TRP A 39 0.23 -0.86 2.85
N ILE A 40 0.12 0.09 1.91
CA ILE A 40 -1.07 0.32 1.09
C ILE A 40 -0.75 -0.12 -0.34
N GLY A 41 -1.37 -1.21 -0.80
CA GLY A 41 -1.14 -1.78 -2.11
C GLY A 41 -2.43 -2.00 -2.90
N SER A 42 -2.30 -2.47 -4.15
CA SER A 42 -3.46 -2.85 -4.94
C SER A 42 -3.96 -4.25 -4.59
N SER A 43 -5.29 -4.46 -4.70
CA SER A 43 -5.95 -5.74 -4.38
C SER A 43 -5.54 -6.87 -5.32
N ASP A 44 -5.22 -6.55 -6.58
CA ASP A 44 -4.79 -7.50 -7.61
C ASP A 44 -3.27 -7.66 -7.65
N SER A 45 -2.54 -7.02 -6.73
CA SER A 45 -1.08 -7.07 -6.69
C SER A 45 -0.57 -8.49 -6.43
N LEU A 46 0.35 -8.92 -7.28
CA LEU A 46 1.12 -10.16 -7.13
C LEU A 46 2.32 -10.01 -6.19
N VAL A 47 2.52 -8.82 -5.63
CA VAL A 47 3.66 -8.52 -4.74
C VAL A 47 3.48 -9.23 -3.40
N PRO A 48 4.32 -10.22 -3.08
CA PRO A 48 4.28 -10.94 -1.81
C PRO A 48 5.01 -10.12 -0.74
N VAL A 49 4.33 -9.11 -0.18
CA VAL A 49 4.93 -8.06 0.67
C VAL A 49 5.88 -8.61 1.72
N ARG A 50 5.47 -9.66 2.45
CA ARG A 50 6.29 -10.22 3.54
C ARG A 50 7.56 -10.89 3.06
N GLU A 51 7.47 -11.62 1.95
CA GLU A 51 8.61 -12.34 1.37
C GLU A 51 9.67 -11.38 0.84
N ILE A 52 9.24 -10.32 0.12
CA ILE A 52 10.18 -9.36 -0.49
C ILE A 52 10.75 -8.35 0.52
N THR A 53 10.06 -8.12 1.63
CA THR A 53 10.56 -7.25 2.72
C THR A 53 11.27 -8.04 3.81
N ASN A 54 11.25 -9.37 3.73
CA ASN A 54 11.81 -10.28 4.74
C ASN A 54 11.31 -9.96 6.16
N THR A 55 10.02 -9.65 6.27
CA THR A 55 9.41 -9.30 7.56
C THR A 55 8.67 -10.47 8.18
N GLU A 56 8.68 -10.51 9.51
CA GLU A 56 7.93 -11.49 10.27
C GLU A 56 6.42 -11.13 10.35
N PRO A 57 5.55 -12.12 10.61
CA PRO A 57 4.14 -11.85 10.85
C PRO A 57 3.92 -10.88 12.01
N GLY A 58 3.14 -9.83 11.81
CA GLY A 58 2.84 -8.82 12.83
C GLY A 58 3.71 -7.57 12.78
N GLU A 59 4.76 -7.54 11.95
CA GLU A 59 5.61 -6.36 11.77
C GLU A 59 5.03 -5.35 10.77
N ILE A 60 4.18 -5.82 9.84
CA ILE A 60 3.55 -4.99 8.80
C ILE A 60 2.04 -5.13 8.88
N LEU A 61 1.33 -4.01 8.92
CA LEU A 61 -0.08 -3.92 8.56
C LEU A 61 -0.19 -3.82 7.04
N VAL A 62 -1.05 -4.63 6.43
CA VAL A 62 -1.27 -4.61 4.97
C VAL A 62 -2.71 -4.23 4.67
N TYR A 63 -2.87 -3.13 3.95
CA TYR A 63 -4.14 -2.70 3.38
C TYR A 63 -4.09 -2.83 1.86
N ARG A 64 -5.17 -3.31 1.25
CA ARG A 64 -5.28 -3.43 -0.21
C ARG A 64 -6.65 -3.00 -0.69
N ASN A 65 -6.66 -2.14 -1.70
CA ASN A 65 -7.86 -1.79 -2.46
C ASN A 65 -7.56 -1.73 -3.96
N VAL A 66 -8.56 -1.56 -4.79
CA VAL A 66 -8.37 -1.47 -6.24
C VAL A 66 -7.60 -0.19 -6.57
N GLY A 67 -6.39 -0.33 -7.12
CA GLY A 67 -5.56 0.79 -7.55
C GLY A 67 -4.78 1.49 -6.44
N ASN A 68 -4.59 0.87 -5.27
CA ASN A 68 -3.84 1.43 -4.12
C ASN A 68 -4.22 2.88 -3.77
N LEU A 69 -5.52 3.20 -3.87
CA LEU A 69 -6.04 4.55 -3.69
C LEU A 69 -6.17 4.93 -2.21
N VAL A 70 -5.87 6.18 -1.91
CA VAL A 70 -6.10 6.80 -0.61
C VAL A 70 -7.25 7.79 -0.76
N LYS A 71 -8.39 7.40 -0.20
CA LYS A 71 -9.63 8.18 -0.25
C LYS A 71 -10.14 8.46 1.15
N GLU A 72 -10.49 9.71 1.43
CA GLU A 72 -11.02 10.11 2.74
C GLU A 72 -12.36 9.43 3.06
N ASN A 73 -13.15 9.10 2.04
CA ASN A 73 -14.42 8.39 2.17
C ASN A 73 -14.29 6.85 2.21
N ASP A 74 -13.06 6.31 2.14
CA ASP A 74 -12.80 4.88 2.38
C ASP A 74 -12.75 4.61 3.88
N LEU A 75 -13.91 4.34 4.47
CA LEU A 75 -14.05 4.11 5.91
C LEU A 75 -13.14 2.99 6.42
N SER A 76 -12.89 1.95 5.60
CA SER A 76 -12.02 0.84 6.00
C SER A 76 -10.57 1.29 6.15
N LEU A 77 -10.07 2.08 5.20
CA LEU A 77 -8.73 2.67 5.28
C LEU A 77 -8.64 3.65 6.47
N MET A 78 -9.66 4.51 6.65
CA MET A 78 -9.65 5.49 7.75
C MET A 78 -9.65 4.82 9.12
N ALA A 79 -10.45 3.77 9.33
CA ALA A 79 -10.46 3.01 10.58
C ALA A 79 -9.11 2.32 10.86
N LEU A 80 -8.49 1.71 9.82
CA LEU A 80 -7.16 1.13 9.95
C LEU A 80 -6.09 2.17 10.26
N LEU A 81 -6.12 3.32 9.58
CA LEU A 81 -5.18 4.42 9.83
C LEU A 81 -5.29 4.94 11.27
N GLN A 82 -6.51 5.10 11.78
CA GLN A 82 -6.71 5.52 13.16
C GLN A 82 -6.07 4.54 14.14
N ASP A 83 -6.37 3.24 14.02
CA ASP A 83 -5.77 2.21 14.87
C ASP A 83 -4.24 2.15 14.74
N ALA A 84 -3.75 2.21 13.51
CA ALA A 84 -2.32 2.19 13.21
C ALA A 84 -1.56 3.36 13.85
N LEU A 85 -2.15 4.55 13.89
CA LEU A 85 -1.52 5.74 14.44
C LEU A 85 -1.68 5.84 15.96
N GLU A 86 -2.87 5.55 16.49
CA GLU A 86 -3.20 5.77 17.91
C GLU A 86 -2.79 4.58 18.80
N VAL A 87 -2.96 3.37 18.32
CA VAL A 87 -2.68 2.13 19.07
C VAL A 87 -1.30 1.57 18.72
N SER A 88 -1.09 1.25 17.45
CA SER A 88 0.16 0.60 16.99
C SER A 88 1.33 1.59 16.90
N ARG A 89 1.07 2.89 16.74
CA ARG A 89 2.08 3.95 16.64
C ARG A 89 3.11 3.68 15.56
N ILE A 90 2.61 3.32 14.37
CA ILE A 90 3.46 3.01 13.22
C ILE A 90 4.39 4.18 12.87
N LYS A 91 5.56 3.85 12.37
CA LYS A 91 6.60 4.82 11.97
C LYS A 91 6.55 5.15 10.48
N TYR A 92 6.05 4.23 9.68
CA TYR A 92 6.12 4.34 8.21
C TYR A 92 4.79 3.96 7.57
N ILE A 93 4.41 4.70 6.52
CA ILE A 93 3.33 4.32 5.61
C ILE A 93 3.90 4.27 4.21
N ILE A 94 3.78 3.13 3.53
CA ILE A 94 4.24 2.95 2.16
C ILE A 94 3.03 2.76 1.26
N VAL A 95 2.88 3.62 0.26
CA VAL A 95 1.98 3.38 -0.88
C VAL A 95 2.78 2.69 -1.97
N CYS A 96 2.40 1.47 -2.31
CA CYS A 96 3.09 0.71 -3.34
C CYS A 96 2.21 0.45 -4.55
N GLY A 97 2.67 0.96 -5.70
CA GLY A 97 2.22 0.56 -7.02
C GLY A 97 3.10 -0.54 -7.60
N TYR A 98 2.67 -1.15 -8.71
CA TYR A 98 3.44 -2.19 -9.39
C TYR A 98 3.11 -2.21 -10.89
N SER A 99 4.00 -2.81 -11.70
CA SER A 99 3.78 -3.01 -13.13
C SER A 99 2.60 -3.97 -13.40
N HIS A 100 1.85 -3.72 -14.48
CA HIS A 100 0.70 -4.53 -14.92
C HIS A 100 -0.51 -4.53 -13.97
N CYS A 101 -0.72 -3.42 -13.23
CA CYS A 101 -1.89 -3.26 -12.39
C CYS A 101 -3.18 -3.12 -13.23
N SER A 102 -4.20 -3.91 -12.94
CA SER A 102 -5.44 -3.94 -13.73
C SER A 102 -6.19 -2.60 -13.69
N SER A 103 -6.14 -1.87 -12.59
CA SER A 103 -6.79 -0.56 -12.45
C SER A 103 -6.19 0.50 -13.38
N LEU A 104 -4.88 0.48 -13.63
CA LEU A 104 -4.22 1.37 -14.59
C LEU A 104 -4.70 1.09 -16.00
N ARG A 105 -4.79 -0.20 -16.37
CA ARG A 105 -5.32 -0.64 -17.67
C ARG A 105 -6.76 -0.17 -17.88
N GLU A 106 -7.63 -0.33 -16.88
CA GLU A 106 -9.03 0.09 -16.93
C GLU A 106 -9.16 1.63 -17.09
N VAL A 107 -8.20 2.40 -16.59
CA VAL A 107 -8.18 3.85 -16.80
C VAL A 107 -7.69 4.21 -18.22
N ILE A 108 -6.59 3.60 -18.65
CA ILE A 108 -5.98 3.89 -19.98
C ILE A 108 -6.91 3.47 -21.13
N GLN A 109 -7.53 2.29 -21.03
CA GLN A 109 -8.39 1.73 -22.08
C GLN A 109 -9.85 2.14 -21.96
N GLY A 110 -10.26 2.67 -20.80
CA GLY A 110 -11.66 2.88 -20.45
C GLY A 110 -12.31 1.62 -19.86
N THR A 111 -13.24 1.81 -18.95
CA THR A 111 -14.01 0.70 -18.35
C THR A 111 -15.50 0.89 -18.53
N GLU A 112 -16.18 -0.19 -18.90
CA GLU A 112 -17.64 -0.27 -18.98
C GLU A 112 -18.29 -0.67 -17.63
N LYS A 113 -17.49 -1.02 -16.61
CA LYS A 113 -17.95 -1.44 -15.28
C LYS A 113 -18.32 -0.23 -14.42
N PRO A 114 -19.59 0.04 -14.11
CA PRO A 114 -19.99 1.29 -13.45
C PRO A 114 -19.33 1.53 -12.09
N LEU A 115 -19.33 0.52 -11.20
CA LEU A 115 -18.73 0.63 -9.88
C LEU A 115 -17.21 0.86 -9.94
N LEU A 116 -16.54 0.20 -10.89
CA LEU A 116 -15.11 0.38 -11.07
C LEU A 116 -14.79 1.77 -11.61
N ARG A 117 -15.62 2.29 -12.52
CA ARG A 117 -15.51 3.66 -13.05
C ARG A 117 -15.66 4.70 -11.94
N GLU A 118 -16.65 4.53 -11.06
CA GLU A 118 -16.87 5.40 -9.92
C GLU A 118 -15.72 5.33 -8.92
N TRP A 119 -15.22 4.13 -8.63
CA TRP A 119 -14.09 3.93 -7.72
C TRP A 119 -12.80 4.58 -8.25
N LEU A 120 -12.52 4.44 -9.55
CA LEU A 120 -11.29 4.91 -10.19
C LEU A 120 -11.33 6.37 -10.64
N VAL A 121 -12.31 7.17 -10.21
CA VAL A 121 -12.48 8.57 -10.64
C VAL A 121 -11.22 9.41 -10.35
N ASP A 122 -10.57 9.21 -9.21
CA ASP A 122 -9.38 9.97 -8.83
C ASP A 122 -8.14 9.56 -9.65
N LEU A 123 -8.01 8.26 -9.96
CA LEU A 123 -6.96 7.76 -10.84
C LEU A 123 -7.16 8.27 -12.28
N ARG A 124 -8.41 8.33 -12.74
CA ARG A 124 -8.73 8.92 -14.03
C ARG A 124 -8.42 10.41 -14.05
N ALA A 125 -8.75 11.15 -12.99
CA ALA A 125 -8.39 12.57 -12.88
C ALA A 125 -6.86 12.76 -12.93
N THR A 126 -6.08 11.87 -12.34
CA THR A 126 -4.61 11.88 -12.45
C THR A 126 -4.18 11.68 -13.91
N TYR A 127 -4.77 10.71 -14.63
CA TYR A 127 -4.48 10.50 -16.05
C TYR A 127 -4.80 11.75 -16.87
N GLU A 128 -5.99 12.33 -16.70
CA GLU A 128 -6.42 13.53 -17.45
C GLU A 128 -5.53 14.74 -17.17
N LEU A 129 -5.07 14.91 -15.93
CA LEU A 129 -4.15 15.98 -15.55
C LEU A 129 -2.80 15.87 -16.30
N HIS A 130 -2.35 14.66 -16.56
CA HIS A 130 -1.05 14.35 -17.17
C HIS A 130 -1.17 13.81 -18.61
N HIS A 131 -2.33 13.94 -19.27
CA HIS A 131 -2.57 13.36 -20.59
C HIS A 131 -1.53 13.80 -21.64
N GLN A 132 -1.07 15.06 -21.60
CA GLN A 132 -0.06 15.57 -22.54
C GLN A 132 1.28 14.83 -22.42
N GLU A 133 1.65 14.41 -21.23
CA GLU A 133 2.84 13.60 -20.97
C GLU A 133 2.60 12.13 -21.34
N LEU A 134 1.41 11.60 -20.99
CA LEU A 134 1.10 10.18 -21.09
C LEU A 134 0.72 9.73 -22.51
N ASP A 135 -0.09 10.51 -23.23
CA ASP A 135 -0.68 10.07 -24.51
C ASP A 135 0.37 9.71 -25.58
N PRO A 136 1.50 10.44 -25.72
CA PRO A 136 2.52 10.08 -26.68
C PRO A 136 3.31 8.80 -26.36
N LEU A 137 3.24 8.30 -25.12
CA LEU A 137 4.05 7.17 -24.71
C LEU A 137 3.52 5.83 -25.25
N PRO A 138 4.42 4.88 -25.59
CA PRO A 138 4.04 3.48 -25.80
C PRO A 138 3.31 2.93 -24.57
N TYR A 139 2.43 1.94 -24.78
CA TYR A 139 1.51 1.46 -23.74
C TYR A 139 2.21 1.10 -22.41
N GLU A 140 3.30 0.33 -22.47
CA GLU A 140 4.04 -0.10 -21.26
C GLU A 140 4.63 1.07 -20.49
N GLN A 141 5.24 2.04 -21.20
CA GLN A 141 5.78 3.24 -20.57
C GLN A 141 4.68 4.15 -20.02
N LYS A 142 3.54 4.24 -20.71
CA LYS A 142 2.35 4.96 -20.24
C LYS A 142 1.81 4.36 -18.95
N GLU A 143 1.67 3.04 -18.89
CA GLU A 143 1.20 2.32 -17.71
C GLU A 143 2.14 2.53 -16.52
N GLN A 144 3.45 2.38 -16.73
CA GLN A 144 4.45 2.62 -15.69
C GLN A 144 4.38 4.06 -15.19
N ARG A 145 4.39 5.04 -16.10
CA ARG A 145 4.37 6.45 -15.72
C ARG A 145 3.09 6.84 -15.01
N LEU A 146 1.94 6.31 -15.42
CA LEU A 146 0.68 6.48 -14.70
C LEU A 146 0.72 5.85 -13.29
N ALA A 147 1.38 4.69 -13.12
CA ALA A 147 1.58 4.09 -11.81
C ALA A 147 2.40 5.01 -10.89
N GLU A 148 3.49 5.58 -11.39
CA GLU A 148 4.34 6.52 -10.65
C GLU A 148 3.56 7.78 -10.23
N LEU A 149 2.83 8.40 -11.16
CA LEU A 149 1.98 9.55 -10.89
C LEU A 149 0.87 9.25 -9.88
N ASN A 150 0.26 8.06 -9.97
CA ASN A 150 -0.71 7.62 -8.98
C ASN A 150 -0.06 7.50 -7.60
N ILE A 151 1.10 6.88 -7.48
CA ILE A 151 1.83 6.76 -6.21
C ILE A 151 2.09 8.13 -5.60
N GLU A 152 2.62 9.07 -6.38
CA GLU A 152 2.86 10.45 -5.94
C GLU A 152 1.57 11.10 -5.42
N GLN A 153 0.47 10.93 -6.17
CA GLN A 153 -0.82 11.50 -5.79
C GLN A 153 -1.36 10.88 -4.49
N GLN A 154 -1.23 9.56 -4.30
CA GLN A 154 -1.73 8.91 -3.10
C GLN A 154 -0.90 9.27 -1.86
N VAL A 155 0.42 9.44 -1.98
CA VAL A 155 1.26 9.97 -0.89
C VAL A 155 0.87 11.40 -0.52
N LYS A 156 0.58 12.26 -1.51
CA LYS A 156 0.02 13.61 -1.30
C LYS A 156 -1.36 13.58 -0.63
N ASN A 157 -2.22 12.62 -1.01
CA ASN A 157 -3.53 12.45 -0.38
C ASN A 157 -3.37 12.06 1.10
N LEU A 158 -2.51 11.07 1.41
CA LEU A 158 -2.18 10.70 2.80
C LEU A 158 -1.76 11.90 3.62
N SER A 159 -0.82 12.69 3.11
CA SER A 159 -0.27 13.84 3.85
C SER A 159 -1.33 14.89 4.22
N LYS A 160 -2.45 14.94 3.48
CA LYS A 160 -3.55 15.89 3.72
C LYS A 160 -4.62 15.37 4.68
N LEU A 161 -4.63 14.07 4.98
CA LEU A 161 -5.63 13.49 5.89
C LEU A 161 -5.49 14.09 7.30
N ASP A 162 -6.61 14.44 7.91
CA ASP A 162 -6.65 14.96 9.28
C ASP A 162 -5.96 14.05 10.29
N LEU A 163 -6.06 12.73 10.13
CA LEU A 163 -5.39 11.76 11.00
C LEU A 163 -3.86 11.91 10.94
N ILE A 164 -3.31 12.02 9.74
CA ILE A 164 -1.87 12.21 9.52
C ILE A 164 -1.42 13.58 10.05
N GLN A 165 -2.18 14.63 9.73
CA GLN A 165 -1.88 15.98 10.19
C GLN A 165 -1.90 16.08 11.73
N LYS A 166 -2.84 15.42 12.39
CA LYS A 166 -2.89 15.33 13.87
C LYS A 166 -1.67 14.58 14.43
N ALA A 167 -1.31 13.44 13.83
CA ALA A 167 -0.12 12.69 14.26
C ALA A 167 1.15 13.54 14.13
N TRP A 168 1.33 14.28 13.05
CA TRP A 168 2.48 15.16 12.82
C TRP A 168 2.56 16.37 13.77
N LYS A 169 1.43 16.86 14.27
CA LYS A 169 1.41 17.94 15.29
C LYS A 169 2.02 17.49 16.63
N HIS A 170 2.02 16.18 16.90
CA HIS A 170 2.45 15.62 18.17
C HIS A 170 3.73 14.78 18.08
N GLY A 171 4.30 14.62 16.87
CA GLY A 171 5.48 13.78 16.69
C GLY A 171 6.08 13.90 15.28
N THR A 172 7.12 13.09 15.05
CA THR A 172 7.87 13.03 13.80
C THR A 172 7.48 11.85 12.92
N TYR A 173 6.40 11.16 13.25
CA TYR A 173 5.88 9.97 12.55
C TYR A 173 4.37 10.11 12.28
N PRO A 174 3.84 9.38 11.28
CA PRO A 174 4.56 8.51 10.35
C PRO A 174 5.31 9.28 9.25
N LYS A 175 6.36 8.69 8.70
CA LYS A 175 6.95 9.10 7.42
C LYS A 175 6.20 8.41 6.29
N LEU A 176 5.97 9.13 5.19
CA LEU A 176 5.20 8.64 4.07
C LEU A 176 6.12 8.36 2.87
N TYR A 177 6.00 7.18 2.28
CA TYR A 177 6.77 6.76 1.12
C TYR A 177 5.87 6.30 -0.01
N GLY A 178 6.29 6.57 -1.23
CA GLY A 178 5.70 6.05 -2.45
C GLY A 178 6.71 5.18 -3.19
N TRP A 179 6.42 3.88 -3.34
CA TRP A 179 7.30 2.92 -4.00
C TRP A 179 6.63 2.28 -5.21
N TYR A 180 7.42 2.04 -6.23
CA TYR A 180 7.04 1.26 -7.40
C TYR A 180 7.80 -0.07 -7.41
N PHE A 181 7.07 -1.18 -7.51
CA PHE A 181 7.65 -2.51 -7.65
C PHE A 181 7.62 -2.95 -9.12
N ASP A 182 8.79 -3.11 -9.70
CA ASP A 182 8.93 -3.60 -11.07
C ASP A 182 8.96 -5.14 -11.07
N LEU A 183 7.90 -5.76 -11.59
CA LEU A 183 7.81 -7.22 -11.72
C LEU A 183 8.83 -7.83 -12.69
N ASN A 184 9.42 -7.03 -13.60
CA ASN A 184 10.44 -7.54 -14.53
C ASN A 184 11.80 -7.71 -13.86
N THR A 185 12.12 -6.82 -12.91
CA THR A 185 13.41 -6.81 -12.22
C THR A 185 13.34 -7.36 -10.80
N GLY A 186 12.13 -7.38 -10.21
CA GLY A 186 11.93 -7.71 -8.79
C GLY A 186 12.43 -6.64 -7.82
N LEU A 187 12.65 -5.42 -8.29
CA LEU A 187 13.21 -4.34 -7.48
C LEU A 187 12.16 -3.28 -7.14
N PHE A 188 12.36 -2.64 -5.99
CA PHE A 188 11.66 -1.41 -5.62
C PHE A 188 12.40 -0.18 -6.13
N ASN A 189 11.62 0.79 -6.63
CA ASN A 189 12.07 2.14 -6.90
C ASN A 189 11.29 3.09 -5.98
N GLU A 190 11.99 3.88 -5.19
CA GLU A 190 11.36 4.97 -4.44
C GLU A 190 11.02 6.10 -5.41
N ILE A 191 9.73 6.45 -5.47
CA ILE A 191 9.20 7.49 -6.36
C ILE A 191 9.10 8.82 -5.64
N THR A 192 8.64 8.80 -4.39
CA THR A 192 8.44 10.01 -3.59
C THR A 192 8.44 9.69 -2.10
N HIS A 193 8.72 10.70 -1.29
CA HIS A 193 8.49 10.63 0.15
C HIS A 193 8.04 12.00 0.69
N ILE A 194 7.37 11.97 1.84
CA ILE A 194 7.01 13.15 2.62
C ILE A 194 7.31 12.84 4.09
N ASP A 195 8.23 13.60 4.64
CA ASP A 195 8.51 13.59 6.06
C ASP A 195 7.68 14.67 6.77
N PRO A 196 7.25 14.45 8.04
CA PRO A 196 6.65 15.51 8.83
C PRO A 196 7.65 16.69 8.93
N ALA A 197 7.14 17.92 8.84
CA ALA A 197 7.96 19.09 9.08
C ALA A 197 8.58 18.96 10.49
N GLU A 198 9.88 19.25 10.65
CA GLU A 198 10.50 19.26 11.97
C GLU A 198 9.70 20.20 12.88
N PRO A 199 9.36 19.78 14.12
CA PRO A 199 8.68 20.65 15.05
C PRO A 199 9.53 21.90 15.24
N PHE A 200 8.93 23.07 14.99
CA PHE A 200 9.59 24.34 15.19
C PHE A 200 9.97 24.43 16.68
N ASN A 201 11.21 24.18 16.99
CA ASN A 201 11.76 24.34 18.34
C ASN A 201 11.75 25.85 18.64
N LEU A 202 10.72 26.31 19.35
CA LEU A 202 10.78 27.62 19.97
C LEU A 202 12.00 27.61 20.89
N PRO A 203 12.92 28.60 20.78
CA PRO A 203 14.01 28.71 21.73
C PRO A 203 13.40 28.83 23.12
N SER A 204 13.77 27.93 24.01
CA SER A 204 13.44 28.02 25.45
C SER A 204 13.99 29.34 25.99
N ASN A 205 13.06 30.23 26.37
CA ASN A 205 13.39 31.46 27.14
C ASN A 205 13.90 31.09 28.53
#